data_7c13ef49f0dcb922481b37182be7d0fc
#
_entry.id   7c13ef49f0dcb922481b37182be7d0fc
#
_cell.length_a   1.000
_cell.length_b   1.000
_cell.length_c   1.000
_cell.angle_alpha   90.00
_cell.angle_beta   90.00
_cell.angle_gamma   90.00
#
_symmetry.space_group_name_H-M   'P 1'
#
loop_
_entity.id
_entity.type
_entity.pdbx_description
1 polymer ?
#
loop_
_entity_poly.entity_id
_entity_poly.type
_entity_poly.pdbx_seq_one_letter_code
_entity_poly.pdbx_strand_id
1 'polypeptide(L)'
;MRTSHPTERESSLYVTLSKAGVAAQIEVNRGDAKLGNLISLVGDGRVRRILRLIESHPSFKIHDLALQCKLSSSRLQHLFKETTGFGLGQVLTEQRMQLATDFLVHSDMSIKEIAFTVGYEHTSSFTRAFERHFRQAPSSYRQAQEPDKARTDQEVLRFG
;
A
#
# COMPACT_ATOMS: atom_id res chain seq x y z
N MET A 1 15.78 7.40 -35.05
CA MET A 1 16.19 6.74 -33.79
C MET A 1 15.00 6.80 -32.83
N ARG A 2 14.37 5.68 -32.60
CA ARG A 2 13.18 5.58 -31.74
C ARG A 2 13.65 5.22 -30.35
N THR A 3 13.50 6.13 -29.38
CA THR A 3 13.72 5.85 -27.96
C THR A 3 12.49 5.10 -27.43
N SER A 4 12.69 3.80 -27.21
CA SER A 4 11.68 2.94 -26.58
C SER A 4 11.66 3.24 -25.08
N HIS A 5 10.54 3.81 -24.62
CA HIS A 5 10.22 3.83 -23.18
C HIS A 5 9.94 2.39 -22.72
N PRO A 6 10.41 1.98 -21.53
CA PRO A 6 10.05 0.69 -20.99
C PRO A 6 8.58 0.72 -20.60
N THR A 7 7.84 -0.18 -21.20
CA THR A 7 6.44 -0.47 -20.95
C THR A 7 6.21 -0.75 -19.46
N GLU A 8 5.46 0.12 -18.80
CA GLU A 8 4.85 -0.16 -17.51
C GLU A 8 3.99 -1.42 -17.65
N ARG A 9 4.45 -2.52 -17.06
CA ARG A 9 3.62 -3.70 -16.91
C ARG A 9 2.61 -3.38 -15.82
N GLU A 10 1.45 -2.94 -16.24
CA GLU A 10 0.25 -2.81 -15.45
C GLU A 10 -0.04 -4.17 -14.81
N SER A 11 0.26 -4.29 -13.52
CA SER A 11 -0.17 -5.43 -12.72
C SER A 11 -1.59 -5.13 -12.25
N SER A 12 -2.55 -5.45 -13.09
CA SER A 12 -3.97 -5.36 -12.77
C SER A 12 -4.37 -6.44 -11.78
N LEU A 13 -4.97 -6.05 -10.66
CA LEU A 13 -5.60 -6.96 -9.71
C LEU A 13 -7.10 -7.03 -10.05
N TYR A 14 -7.56 -8.22 -10.41
CA TYR A 14 -8.98 -8.46 -10.68
C TYR A 14 -9.71 -8.81 -9.39
N VAL A 15 -10.73 -8.04 -9.04
CA VAL A 15 -11.63 -8.32 -7.92
C VAL A 15 -12.85 -9.06 -8.44
N THR A 16 -13.00 -10.31 -8.03
CA THR A 16 -14.25 -11.05 -8.26
C THR A 16 -15.09 -10.99 -6.98
N LEU A 17 -16.08 -10.12 -6.92
CA LEU A 17 -17.05 -10.11 -5.84
C LEU A 17 -18.08 -11.22 -6.09
N SER A 18 -17.92 -12.37 -5.41
CA SER A 18 -18.88 -13.46 -5.46
C SER A 18 -19.72 -13.47 -4.17
N LYS A 19 -20.90 -12.91 -4.24
CA LYS A 19 -22.19 -13.40 -3.73
C LYS A 19 -23.29 -12.37 -3.92
N ALA A 20 -24.40 -12.85 -4.50
CA ALA A 20 -25.61 -12.10 -4.87
C ALA A 20 -25.50 -11.25 -6.16
N GLY A 21 -25.32 -11.91 -7.31
CA GLY A 21 -26.01 -11.48 -8.54
C GLY A 21 -25.40 -10.35 -9.37
N VAL A 22 -24.22 -9.80 -9.04
CA VAL A 22 -23.53 -8.87 -9.91
C VAL A 22 -22.07 -9.24 -9.98
N ALA A 23 -21.68 -9.91 -11.07
CA ALA A 23 -20.28 -10.11 -11.44
C ALA A 23 -19.78 -8.79 -12.03
N ALA A 24 -19.34 -7.87 -11.18
CA ALA A 24 -18.57 -6.72 -11.62
C ALA A 24 -17.09 -7.09 -11.57
N GLN A 25 -16.49 -7.36 -12.70
CA GLN A 25 -15.05 -7.37 -12.83
C GLN A 25 -14.60 -5.90 -12.78
N ILE A 26 -14.05 -5.52 -11.63
CA ILE A 26 -13.43 -4.21 -11.48
C ILE A 26 -11.95 -4.42 -11.66
N GLU A 27 -11.44 -3.88 -12.75
CA GLU A 27 -10.00 -3.74 -12.98
C GLU A 27 -9.47 -2.69 -11.98
N VAL A 28 -8.81 -3.16 -10.93
CA VAL A 28 -8.18 -2.28 -9.94
C VAL A 28 -6.73 -2.13 -10.35
N ASN A 29 -6.43 -1.02 -11.02
CA ASN A 29 -5.07 -0.64 -11.34
C ASN A 29 -4.29 -0.43 -10.04
N ARG A 30 -3.06 -0.94 -9.92
CA ARG A 30 -2.25 -0.92 -8.68
C ARG A 30 -2.01 0.47 -8.09
N GLY A 31 -2.24 1.54 -8.87
CA GLY A 31 -2.12 2.92 -8.40
C GLY A 31 -3.41 3.53 -7.84
N ASP A 32 -4.59 2.98 -8.18
CA ASP A 32 -5.89 3.61 -7.91
C ASP A 32 -6.85 2.78 -7.05
N ALA A 33 -6.42 1.63 -6.53
CA ALA A 33 -7.18 0.86 -5.56
C ALA A 33 -7.21 1.57 -4.21
N LYS A 34 -7.71 2.81 -4.19
CA LYS A 34 -7.98 3.50 -2.94
C LYS A 34 -8.96 2.64 -2.16
N LEU A 35 -8.57 2.31 -0.94
CA LEU A 35 -9.36 1.53 0.00
C LEU A 35 -10.81 2.04 0.09
N GLY A 36 -11.02 3.36 -0.12
CA GLY A 36 -12.32 3.99 -0.23
C GLY A 36 -13.23 3.41 -1.32
N ASN A 37 -12.69 2.98 -2.46
CA ASN A 37 -13.47 2.33 -3.51
C ASN A 37 -13.95 0.94 -3.06
N LEU A 38 -13.10 0.16 -2.40
CA LEU A 38 -13.48 -1.13 -1.82
C LEU A 38 -14.54 -0.96 -0.73
N ILE A 39 -14.42 0.05 0.12
CA ILE A 39 -15.39 0.37 1.18
C ILE A 39 -16.78 0.62 0.58
N SER A 40 -16.86 1.34 -0.53
CA SER A 40 -18.12 1.66 -1.20
C SER A 40 -18.79 0.45 -1.86
N LEU A 41 -17.99 -0.50 -2.35
CA LEU A 41 -18.45 -1.68 -3.11
C LEU A 41 -18.84 -2.86 -2.20
N VAL A 42 -18.28 -2.94 -1.00
CA VAL A 42 -18.52 -4.07 -0.08
C VAL A 42 -19.88 -3.91 0.61
N GLY A 43 -20.78 -4.88 0.37
CA GLY A 43 -22.12 -4.92 0.99
C GLY A 43 -22.10 -5.32 2.47
N ASP A 44 -21.16 -6.16 2.92
CA ASP A 44 -21.07 -6.62 4.31
C ASP A 44 -20.56 -5.50 5.22
N GLY A 45 -21.41 -5.05 6.15
CA GLY A 45 -21.09 -3.96 7.08
C GLY A 45 -19.90 -4.26 8.01
N ARG A 46 -19.64 -5.53 8.33
CA ARG A 46 -18.50 -5.96 9.16
C ARG A 46 -17.20 -5.79 8.38
N VAL A 47 -17.17 -6.22 7.13
CA VAL A 47 -16.00 -6.09 6.26
C VAL A 47 -15.76 -4.61 5.94
N ARG A 48 -16.81 -3.83 5.71
CA ARG A 48 -16.69 -2.37 5.55
C ARG A 48 -16.07 -1.71 6.78
N ARG A 49 -16.42 -2.14 7.99
CA ARG A 49 -15.80 -1.67 9.24
C ARG A 49 -14.31 -2.03 9.29
N ILE A 50 -13.94 -3.26 8.91
CA ILE A 50 -12.54 -3.69 8.85
C ILE A 50 -11.74 -2.80 7.89
N LEU A 51 -12.26 -2.54 6.70
CA LEU A 51 -11.61 -1.68 5.71
C LEU A 51 -11.40 -0.24 6.23
N ARG A 52 -12.39 0.33 6.92
CA ARG A 52 -12.24 1.66 7.56
C ARG A 52 -11.18 1.66 8.66
N LEU A 53 -11.08 0.59 9.46
CA LEU A 53 -10.04 0.46 10.47
C LEU A 53 -8.65 0.37 9.84
N ILE A 54 -8.49 -0.32 8.72
CA ILE A 54 -7.24 -0.39 7.98
C ILE A 54 -6.86 0.99 7.41
N GLU A 55 -7.83 1.71 6.86
CA GLU A 55 -7.63 3.06 6.32
C GLU A 55 -7.16 4.04 7.40
N SER A 56 -7.80 4.00 8.58
CA SER A 56 -7.47 4.90 9.70
C SER A 56 -6.20 4.49 10.44
N HIS A 57 -5.87 3.20 10.48
CA HIS A 57 -4.77 2.63 11.26
C HIS A 57 -4.04 1.54 10.47
N PRO A 58 -3.26 1.90 9.45
CA PRO A 58 -2.53 0.91 8.62
C PRO A 58 -1.51 0.08 9.42
N SER A 59 -1.04 0.60 10.55
CA SER A 59 -0.10 -0.09 11.46
C SER A 59 -0.73 -1.23 12.26
N PHE A 60 -2.06 -1.33 12.34
CA PHE A 60 -2.74 -2.41 13.06
C PHE A 60 -2.32 -3.77 12.53
N LYS A 61 -2.09 -4.71 13.45
CA LYS A 61 -1.90 -6.12 13.14
C LYS A 61 -3.27 -6.79 12.95
N ILE A 62 -3.27 -7.95 12.31
CA ILE A 62 -4.51 -8.74 12.13
C ILE A 62 -5.17 -9.05 13.48
N HIS A 63 -4.37 -9.30 14.51
CA HIS A 63 -4.86 -9.53 15.87
C HIS A 63 -5.62 -8.32 16.43
N ASP A 64 -5.08 -7.12 16.25
CA ASP A 64 -5.71 -5.88 16.74
C ASP A 64 -7.04 -5.61 16.03
N LEU A 65 -7.08 -5.79 14.72
CA LEU A 65 -8.31 -5.71 13.92
C LEU A 65 -9.35 -6.73 14.38
N ALA A 66 -8.91 -7.96 14.70
CA ALA A 66 -9.80 -9.00 15.18
C ALA A 66 -10.43 -8.64 16.53
N LEU A 67 -9.62 -8.11 17.46
CA LEU A 67 -10.11 -7.59 18.75
C LEU A 67 -11.13 -6.47 18.57
N GLN A 68 -10.85 -5.49 17.70
CA GLN A 68 -11.77 -4.38 17.41
C GLN A 68 -13.10 -4.85 16.80
N CYS A 69 -13.07 -5.96 16.08
CA CYS A 69 -14.26 -6.54 15.46
C CYS A 69 -14.95 -7.63 16.31
N LYS A 70 -14.42 -7.93 17.51
CA LYS A 70 -14.88 -9.01 18.38
C LYS A 70 -14.91 -10.39 17.67
N LEU A 71 -13.88 -10.66 16.87
CA LEU A 71 -13.68 -11.90 16.13
C LEU A 71 -12.34 -12.53 16.49
N SER A 72 -12.18 -13.84 16.24
CA SER A 72 -10.84 -14.43 16.20
C SER A 72 -10.12 -14.02 14.91
N SER A 73 -8.77 -14.02 14.93
CA SER A 73 -7.97 -13.69 13.76
C SER A 73 -8.28 -14.56 12.55
N SER A 74 -8.52 -15.86 12.77
CA SER A 74 -8.90 -16.81 11.72
C SER A 74 -10.28 -16.48 11.12
N ARG A 75 -11.26 -16.19 11.98
CA ARG A 75 -12.61 -15.83 11.51
C ARG A 75 -12.63 -14.52 10.74
N LEU A 76 -11.86 -13.53 11.21
CA LEU A 76 -11.69 -12.25 10.53
C LEU A 76 -11.11 -12.44 9.12
N GLN A 77 -10.01 -13.19 9.01
CA GLN A 77 -9.35 -13.45 7.72
C GLN A 77 -10.26 -14.20 6.75
N HIS A 78 -10.97 -15.20 7.25
CA HIS A 78 -11.91 -15.99 6.44
C HIS A 78 -13.07 -15.13 5.93
N LEU A 79 -13.75 -14.39 6.82
CA LEU A 79 -14.82 -13.47 6.46
C LEU A 79 -14.35 -12.44 5.42
N PHE A 80 -13.18 -11.84 5.65
CA PHE A 80 -12.64 -10.85 4.74
C PHE A 80 -12.37 -11.42 3.35
N LYS A 81 -11.72 -12.59 3.29
CA LYS A 81 -11.41 -13.26 2.02
C LYS A 81 -12.66 -13.74 1.29
N GLU A 82 -13.65 -14.29 1.99
CA GLU A 82 -14.93 -14.72 1.40
C GLU A 82 -15.70 -13.53 0.79
N THR A 83 -15.64 -12.37 1.45
CA THR A 83 -16.41 -11.17 1.02
C THR A 83 -15.69 -10.39 -0.07
N THR A 84 -14.38 -10.25 0.02
CA THR A 84 -13.58 -9.36 -0.88
C THR A 84 -12.83 -10.12 -1.96
N GLY A 85 -12.62 -11.43 -1.80
CA GLY A 85 -11.73 -12.22 -2.65
C GLY A 85 -10.24 -12.08 -2.31
N PHE A 86 -9.84 -11.10 -1.47
CA PHE A 86 -8.45 -10.82 -1.12
C PHE A 86 -8.07 -11.33 0.27
N GLY A 87 -6.79 -11.66 0.43
CA GLY A 87 -6.22 -11.90 1.75
C GLY A 87 -6.09 -10.61 2.56
N LEU A 88 -6.56 -10.61 3.81
CA LEU A 88 -6.47 -9.44 4.69
C LEU A 88 -5.03 -8.96 4.87
N GLY A 89 -4.06 -9.88 5.02
CA GLY A 89 -2.63 -9.54 5.11
C GLY A 89 -2.08 -8.85 3.86
N GLN A 90 -2.59 -9.22 2.68
CA GLN A 90 -2.21 -8.60 1.42
C GLN A 90 -2.69 -7.14 1.38
N VAL A 91 -3.94 -6.88 1.75
CA VAL A 91 -4.52 -5.52 1.78
C VAL A 91 -3.79 -4.65 2.80
N LEU A 92 -3.47 -5.18 3.99
CA LEU A 92 -2.66 -4.47 4.99
C LEU A 92 -1.26 -4.12 4.47
N THR A 93 -0.61 -5.04 3.79
CA THR A 93 0.73 -4.79 3.21
C THR A 93 0.65 -3.69 2.16
N GLU A 94 -0.34 -3.73 1.28
CA GLU A 94 -0.56 -2.70 0.27
C GLU A 94 -0.71 -1.31 0.89
N GLN A 95 -1.58 -1.17 1.89
CA GLN A 95 -1.79 0.11 2.58
C GLN A 95 -0.53 0.63 3.28
N ARG A 96 0.25 -0.27 3.91
CA ARG A 96 1.54 0.08 4.52
C ARG A 96 2.55 0.56 3.49
N MET A 97 2.59 -0.06 2.32
CA MET A 97 3.50 0.31 1.24
C MET A 97 3.12 1.68 0.65
N GLN A 98 1.84 1.95 0.45
CA GLN A 98 1.36 3.26 -0.01
C GLN A 98 1.70 4.36 1.01
N LEU A 99 1.41 4.14 2.29
CA LEU A 99 1.77 5.11 3.34
C LEU A 99 3.28 5.31 3.45
N ALA A 100 4.07 4.26 3.25
CA ALA A 100 5.52 4.36 3.24
C ALA A 100 6.04 5.23 2.10
N THR A 101 5.46 5.12 0.89
CA THR A 101 5.85 5.98 -0.24
C THR A 101 5.53 7.44 0.04
N ASP A 102 4.38 7.73 0.66
CA ASP A 102 4.01 9.09 1.05
C ASP A 102 5.03 9.70 2.03
N PHE A 103 5.47 8.94 3.04
CA PHE A 103 6.51 9.40 3.96
C PHE A 103 7.88 9.54 3.28
N LEU A 104 8.23 8.62 2.37
CA LEU A 104 9.50 8.70 1.64
C LEU A 104 9.62 9.97 0.79
N VAL A 105 8.51 10.41 0.20
CA VAL A 105 8.46 11.56 -0.70
C VAL A 105 8.24 12.88 0.04
N HIS A 106 7.40 12.88 1.07
CA HIS A 106 6.89 14.11 1.68
C HIS A 106 7.38 14.34 3.12
N SER A 107 8.31 13.53 3.63
CA SER A 107 8.87 13.73 4.96
C SER A 107 10.38 13.45 5.03
N ASP A 108 11.04 14.04 6.04
CA ASP A 108 12.45 13.81 6.36
C ASP A 108 12.66 12.61 7.30
N MET A 109 11.64 11.78 7.53
CA MET A 109 11.71 10.61 8.39
C MET A 109 12.77 9.63 7.88
N SER A 110 13.59 9.09 8.79
CA SER A 110 14.51 8.00 8.45
C SER A 110 13.77 6.74 8.01
N ILE A 111 14.42 5.88 7.24
CA ILE A 111 13.84 4.58 6.83
C ILE A 111 13.41 3.74 8.03
N LYS A 112 14.14 3.86 9.16
CA LYS A 112 13.81 3.19 10.42
C LYS A 112 12.49 3.73 11.00
N GLU A 113 12.34 5.03 11.09
CA GLU A 113 11.11 5.68 11.59
C GLU A 113 9.90 5.33 10.71
N ILE A 114 10.06 5.39 9.39
CA ILE A 114 9.00 4.98 8.46
C ILE A 114 8.60 3.53 8.70
N ALA A 115 9.56 2.61 8.81
CA ALA A 115 9.27 1.19 9.06
C ALA A 115 8.40 0.99 10.30
N PHE A 116 8.74 1.64 11.42
CA PHE A 116 7.94 1.55 12.65
C PHE A 116 6.56 2.21 12.50
N THR A 117 6.50 3.39 11.89
CA THR A 117 5.25 4.13 11.70
C THR A 117 4.24 3.35 10.86
N VAL A 118 4.70 2.65 9.81
CA VAL A 118 3.81 1.83 8.97
C VAL A 118 3.55 0.43 9.55
N GLY A 119 4.05 0.12 10.75
CA GLY A 119 3.70 -1.08 11.51
C GLY A 119 4.63 -2.28 11.32
N TYR A 120 5.90 -2.06 10.96
CA TYR A 120 6.94 -3.10 10.99
C TYR A 120 7.75 -3.02 12.27
N GLU A 121 8.02 -4.17 12.89
CA GLU A 121 8.86 -4.27 14.10
C GLU A 121 10.35 -4.15 13.80
N HIS A 122 10.75 -4.50 12.57
CA HIS A 122 12.13 -4.50 12.13
C HIS A 122 12.29 -3.80 10.79
N THR A 123 13.25 -2.89 10.70
CA THR A 123 13.58 -2.17 9.46
C THR A 123 13.91 -3.12 8.30
N SER A 124 14.62 -4.24 8.59
CA SER A 124 14.95 -5.25 7.58
C SER A 124 13.72 -5.92 6.99
N SER A 125 12.69 -6.18 7.81
CA SER A 125 11.42 -6.76 7.34
C SER A 125 10.66 -5.78 6.45
N PHE A 126 10.65 -4.50 6.81
CA PHE A 126 10.11 -3.42 6.00
C PHE A 126 10.84 -3.31 4.66
N THR A 127 12.18 -3.20 4.68
CA THR A 127 13.00 -3.07 3.47
C THR A 127 12.74 -4.21 2.48
N ARG A 128 12.74 -5.45 2.95
CA ARG A 128 12.43 -6.62 2.10
C ARG A 128 11.00 -6.58 1.53
N ALA A 129 10.02 -6.14 2.31
CA ALA A 129 8.64 -6.01 1.85
C ALA A 129 8.54 -4.92 0.78
N PHE A 130 9.19 -3.78 1.01
CA PHE A 130 9.23 -2.66 0.09
C PHE A 130 9.93 -3.03 -1.24
N GLU A 131 11.12 -3.65 -1.17
CA GLU A 131 11.84 -4.14 -2.35
C GLU A 131 11.04 -5.16 -3.17
N ARG A 132 10.34 -6.05 -2.49
CA ARG A 132 9.45 -7.03 -3.16
C ARG A 132 8.31 -6.33 -3.90
N HIS A 133 7.78 -5.25 -3.32
CA HIS A 133 6.63 -4.52 -3.84
C HIS A 133 7.02 -3.57 -4.99
N PHE A 134 8.06 -2.76 -4.79
CA PHE A 134 8.47 -1.70 -5.73
C PHE A 134 9.70 -2.05 -6.57
N ARG A 135 10.33 -3.21 -6.35
CA ARG A 135 11.55 -3.67 -7.04
C ARG A 135 12.77 -2.77 -6.84
N GLN A 136 12.75 -1.93 -5.82
CA GLN A 136 13.85 -1.06 -5.43
C GLN A 136 13.83 -0.81 -3.92
N ALA A 137 15.00 -0.48 -3.35
CA ALA A 137 15.12 -0.19 -1.93
C ALA A 137 14.42 1.14 -1.55
N PRO A 138 13.92 1.29 -0.31
CA PRO A 138 13.29 2.53 0.15
C PRO A 138 14.17 3.77 -0.02
N SER A 139 15.47 3.65 0.24
CA SER A 139 16.44 4.74 0.06
C SER A 139 16.57 5.16 -1.41
N SER A 140 16.67 4.18 -2.30
CA SER A 140 16.74 4.44 -3.75
C SER A 140 15.44 5.06 -4.28
N TYR A 141 14.29 4.61 -3.73
CA TYR A 141 12.99 5.18 -4.06
C TYR A 141 12.93 6.66 -3.68
N ARG A 142 13.38 7.03 -2.48
CA ARG A 142 13.46 8.44 -2.01
C ARG A 142 14.34 9.28 -2.93
N GLN A 143 15.57 8.80 -3.23
CA GLN A 143 16.51 9.52 -4.10
C GLN A 143 15.94 9.74 -5.51
N ALA A 144 15.22 8.79 -6.05
CA ALA A 144 14.59 8.91 -7.37
C ALA A 144 13.43 9.93 -7.41
N GLN A 145 12.82 10.21 -6.26
CA GLN A 145 11.72 11.17 -6.12
C GLN A 145 12.19 12.58 -5.70
N GLU A 146 13.44 12.73 -5.24
CA GLU A 146 14.04 14.04 -5.01
C GLU A 146 14.46 14.63 -6.37
N PRO A 147 13.69 15.60 -6.94
CA PRO A 147 14.14 16.24 -8.16
C PRO A 147 15.38 17.10 -7.84
N ASP A 148 16.53 16.60 -8.27
CA ASP A 148 17.73 17.37 -8.63
C ASP A 148 18.14 18.57 -7.74
N LYS A 149 18.06 18.41 -6.41
CA LYS A 149 18.67 19.41 -5.49
C LYS A 149 20.17 19.57 -5.77
N ALA A 150 20.84 18.53 -6.27
CA ALA A 150 22.26 18.58 -6.63
C ALA A 150 22.56 19.39 -7.90
N ARG A 151 21.59 19.63 -8.76
CA ARG A 151 21.80 20.42 -10.00
C ARG A 151 21.72 21.92 -9.76
N THR A 152 20.87 22.33 -8.82
CA THR A 152 20.70 23.76 -8.51
C THR A 152 21.92 24.34 -7.80
N ASP A 153 22.61 23.57 -6.94
CA ASP A 153 23.79 24.05 -6.23
C ASP A 153 25.04 24.16 -7.13
N GLN A 154 25.15 23.37 -8.19
CA GLN A 154 26.23 23.48 -9.16
C GLN A 154 26.02 24.62 -10.17
N GLU A 155 24.78 24.96 -10.47
CA GLU A 155 24.48 26.09 -11.39
C GLU A 155 24.67 27.44 -10.73
N VAL A 156 24.35 27.56 -9.43
CA VAL A 156 24.57 28.82 -8.68
C VAL A 156 26.06 29.11 -8.49
N LEU A 157 26.91 28.08 -8.37
CA LEU A 157 28.38 28.27 -8.27
C LEU A 157 29.08 28.58 -9.60
N ARG A 158 28.40 28.45 -10.73
CA ARG A 158 28.96 28.75 -12.06
C ARG A 158 28.74 30.19 -12.54
N PHE A 159 27.86 30.94 -11.88
CA PHE A 159 27.51 32.33 -12.24
C PHE A 159 27.70 33.31 -11.09
N GLY A 160 28.50 32.95 -10.08
CA GLY A 160 28.96 33.83 -9.02
C GLY A 160 30.37 34.29 -9.24
#